data_e86af6c425e39a190627cf8f5ca8e063
#
_entry.id   e86af6c425e39a190627cf8f5ca8e063
#
_cell.length_a   1.000
_cell.length_b   1.000
_cell.length_c   1.000
_cell.angle_alpha   90.00
_cell.angle_beta   90.00
_cell.angle_gamma   90.00
#
_symmetry.space_group_name_H-M   'P 1'
#
loop_
_entity.id
_entity.type
_entity.pdbx_description
1 polymer ?
#
loop_
_entity_poly.entity_id
_entity_poly.type
_entity_poly.pdbx_seq_one_letter_code
_entity_poly.pdbx_strand_id
1 'polypeptide(L)'
;MSWDNGIMQMNHTNDASISDLERILGYVDAIDESAPITKVADELFTMSCWTPQFCSALIRAAEAAGGFSAQPGDPVPGHEISLALISPRLFEAVQDDMGMRIWPQLQQHWPLIDYHGINDVFIIKYEKGGQEELRQHHDVAQVSASVKLNDTYEGALLDFPRQNFTNTQLPVGSLLAWPSLVTHPHGSTPITSGVKYSLTIWFELPISLS
;
A
#
# COMPACT_ATOMS: atom_id res chain seq x y z
N MET A 1 44.45 -27.05 16.76
CA MET A 1 43.32 -26.19 17.12
C MET A 1 42.73 -25.65 15.85
N SER A 2 41.68 -26.29 15.34
CA SER A 2 40.98 -25.88 14.12
C SER A 2 39.76 -25.05 14.52
N TRP A 3 39.61 -23.89 13.91
CA TRP A 3 38.45 -23.04 14.06
C TRP A 3 37.41 -23.43 13.00
N ASP A 4 36.31 -24.02 13.43
CA ASP A 4 35.16 -24.28 12.58
C ASP A 4 34.40 -22.95 12.32
N ASN A 5 34.41 -22.52 11.06
CA ASN A 5 33.58 -21.46 10.56
C ASN A 5 32.18 -22.00 10.29
N GLY A 6 31.29 -21.89 11.28
CA GLY A 6 29.86 -22.09 11.09
C GLY A 6 29.25 -20.92 10.29
N ILE A 7 29.23 -21.03 8.97
CA ILE A 7 28.47 -20.14 8.10
C ILE A 7 27.00 -20.54 8.22
N MET A 8 26.21 -19.69 8.86
CA MET A 8 24.75 -19.77 8.85
C MET A 8 24.27 -19.77 7.39
N GLN A 9 23.67 -20.88 6.94
CA GLN A 9 22.90 -20.89 5.69
C GLN A 9 21.64 -20.05 5.89
N MET A 10 21.64 -18.82 5.40
CA MET A 10 20.44 -18.00 5.27
C MET A 10 19.54 -18.62 4.19
N ASN A 11 18.26 -18.73 4.48
CA ASN A 11 17.25 -19.39 3.67
C ASN A 11 17.16 -18.78 2.26
N HIS A 12 17.64 -19.48 1.26
CA HIS A 12 17.61 -19.09 -0.17
C HIS A 12 16.19 -18.92 -0.77
N THR A 13 15.12 -19.30 -0.06
CA THR A 13 13.74 -19.19 -0.56
C THR A 13 13.16 -17.79 -0.48
N ASN A 14 13.63 -16.95 0.47
CA ASN A 14 13.21 -15.55 0.58
C ASN A 14 13.86 -14.66 -0.49
N ASP A 15 15.11 -14.92 -0.82
CA ASP A 15 15.86 -14.13 -1.80
C ASP A 15 15.28 -14.21 -3.22
N ALA A 16 14.77 -15.36 -3.63
CA ALA A 16 14.21 -15.52 -4.97
C ALA A 16 12.89 -14.76 -5.18
N SER A 17 12.01 -14.72 -4.16
CA SER A 17 10.73 -14.01 -4.25
C SER A 17 10.89 -12.48 -4.21
N ILE A 18 11.84 -11.96 -3.43
CA ILE A 18 12.18 -10.54 -3.37
C ILE A 18 12.82 -10.09 -4.68
N SER A 19 13.77 -10.87 -5.21
CA SER A 19 14.42 -10.59 -6.49
C SER A 19 13.41 -10.62 -7.66
N ASP A 20 12.38 -11.44 -7.60
CA ASP A 20 11.30 -11.46 -8.58
C ASP A 20 10.42 -10.20 -8.51
N LEU A 21 10.12 -9.71 -7.31
CA LEU A 21 9.38 -8.45 -7.13
C LEU A 21 10.19 -7.24 -7.61
N GLU A 22 11.46 -7.15 -7.24
CA GLU A 22 12.35 -6.09 -7.70
C GLU A 22 12.51 -6.10 -9.22
N ARG A 23 12.57 -7.29 -9.82
CA ARG A 23 12.61 -7.46 -11.27
C ARG A 23 11.31 -7.02 -11.95
N ILE A 24 10.15 -7.34 -11.37
CA ILE A 24 8.84 -6.96 -11.90
C ILE A 24 8.63 -5.44 -11.79
N LEU A 25 9.04 -4.80 -10.71
CA LEU A 25 9.02 -3.33 -10.57
C LEU A 25 10.02 -2.64 -11.49
N GLY A 26 11.12 -3.27 -11.83
CA GLY A 26 12.09 -2.78 -12.81
C GLY A 26 11.65 -2.96 -14.28
N TYR A 27 10.50 -3.63 -14.52
CA TYR A 27 9.96 -3.82 -15.85
C TYR A 27 8.73 -2.93 -16.08
N VAL A 28 8.79 -2.12 -17.11
CA VAL A 28 7.73 -1.24 -17.59
C VAL A 28 6.40 -1.97 -17.80
N ASP A 29 6.44 -3.28 -18.10
CA ASP A 29 5.25 -4.13 -18.32
C ASP A 29 4.36 -4.33 -17.07
N ALA A 30 4.85 -4.04 -15.87
CA ALA A 30 4.05 -4.12 -14.63
C ALA A 30 3.17 -2.88 -14.41
N ILE A 31 3.46 -1.79 -15.12
CA ILE A 31 2.90 -0.46 -14.90
C ILE A 31 2.26 0.02 -16.21
N ASP A 32 0.99 0.40 -16.14
CA ASP A 32 0.35 1.11 -17.24
C ASP A 32 0.71 2.61 -17.14
N GLU A 33 1.78 2.99 -17.82
CA GLU A 33 2.26 4.38 -17.84
C GLU A 33 1.25 5.36 -18.46
N SER A 34 0.31 4.85 -19.26
CA SER A 34 -0.69 5.67 -19.96
C SER A 34 -2.01 5.79 -19.22
N ALA A 35 -2.19 5.06 -18.10
CA ALA A 35 -3.45 5.08 -17.37
C ALA A 35 -3.72 6.46 -16.76
N PRO A 36 -4.79 7.16 -17.20
CA PRO A 36 -5.11 8.47 -16.65
C PRO A 36 -5.69 8.32 -15.25
N ILE A 37 -5.41 9.30 -14.42
CA ILE A 37 -6.11 9.44 -13.15
C ILE A 37 -7.53 9.92 -13.39
N THR A 38 -8.52 9.32 -12.74
CA THR A 38 -9.94 9.65 -12.89
C THR A 38 -10.59 9.92 -11.54
N LYS A 39 -11.47 10.94 -11.49
CA LYS A 39 -12.26 11.25 -10.29
C LYS A 39 -13.39 10.22 -10.15
N VAL A 40 -13.50 9.57 -8.98
CA VAL A 40 -14.56 8.59 -8.69
C VAL A 40 -15.57 9.07 -7.65
N ALA A 41 -15.16 10.02 -6.79
CA ALA A 41 -16.04 10.74 -5.87
C ALA A 41 -15.41 12.09 -5.55
N ASP A 42 -15.98 12.84 -4.60
CA ASP A 42 -15.43 14.15 -4.25
C ASP A 42 -14.04 14.00 -3.64
N GLU A 43 -13.04 14.62 -4.32
CA GLU A 43 -11.62 14.54 -3.98
C GLU A 43 -11.07 13.10 -3.84
N LEU A 44 -11.74 12.11 -4.47
CA LEU A 44 -11.25 10.74 -4.60
C LEU A 44 -10.87 10.46 -6.05
N PHE A 45 -9.63 10.03 -6.26
CA PHE A 45 -9.07 9.78 -7.59
C PHE A 45 -8.50 8.37 -7.70
N THR A 46 -8.74 7.70 -8.82
CA THR A 46 -8.23 6.35 -9.07
C THR A 46 -7.52 6.24 -10.39
N MET A 47 -6.60 5.29 -10.48
CA MET A 47 -5.95 4.89 -11.72
C MET A 47 -5.50 3.43 -11.66
N SER A 48 -5.26 2.81 -12.83
CA SER A 48 -4.54 1.54 -12.90
C SER A 48 -3.09 1.78 -12.47
N CYS A 49 -2.64 1.10 -11.41
CA CYS A 49 -1.31 1.29 -10.86
C CYS A 49 -0.40 0.10 -11.15
N TRP A 50 -0.84 -1.09 -10.82
CA TRP A 50 -0.07 -2.32 -10.96
C TRP A 50 -0.87 -3.45 -11.60
N THR A 51 -0.17 -4.39 -12.25
CA THR A 51 -0.82 -5.59 -12.77
C THR A 51 -1.26 -6.52 -11.63
N PRO A 52 -2.32 -7.34 -11.82
CA PRO A 52 -2.73 -8.34 -10.84
C PRO A 52 -1.62 -9.37 -10.52
N GLN A 53 -0.74 -9.65 -11.48
CA GLN A 53 0.41 -10.53 -11.30
C GLN A 53 1.40 -9.96 -10.29
N PHE A 54 1.71 -8.67 -10.38
CA PHE A 54 2.56 -7.98 -9.42
C PHE A 54 1.91 -7.94 -8.03
N CYS A 55 0.61 -7.60 -7.94
CA CYS A 55 -0.13 -7.62 -6.68
C CYS A 55 -0.07 -9.00 -6.01
N SER A 56 -0.25 -10.08 -6.78
CA SER A 56 -0.16 -11.44 -6.27
C SER A 56 1.27 -11.80 -5.80
N ALA A 57 2.31 -11.33 -6.51
CA ALA A 57 3.70 -11.54 -6.11
C ALA A 57 4.02 -10.79 -4.81
N LEU A 58 3.50 -9.57 -4.67
CA LEU A 58 3.67 -8.75 -3.48
C LEU A 58 3.02 -9.39 -2.24
N ILE A 59 1.80 -9.92 -2.37
CA ILE A 59 1.13 -10.67 -1.30
C ILE A 59 1.97 -11.87 -0.87
N ARG A 60 2.48 -12.66 -1.82
CA ARG A 60 3.34 -13.82 -1.48
C ARG A 60 4.62 -13.42 -0.76
N ALA A 61 5.24 -12.31 -1.15
CA ALA A 61 6.44 -11.81 -0.48
C ALA A 61 6.13 -11.33 0.95
N ALA A 62 5.01 -10.62 1.14
CA ALA A 62 4.56 -10.18 2.46
C ALA A 62 4.27 -11.36 3.40
N GLU A 63 3.57 -12.40 2.90
CA GLU A 63 3.31 -13.63 3.67
C GLU A 63 4.60 -14.41 3.99
N ALA A 64 5.54 -14.46 3.04
CA ALA A 64 6.83 -15.13 3.25
C ALA A 64 7.72 -14.39 4.26
N ALA A 65 7.67 -13.06 4.27
CA ALA A 65 8.36 -12.25 5.27
C ALA A 65 7.75 -12.45 6.66
N GLY A 66 6.42 -12.62 6.74
CA GLY A 66 5.67 -12.76 7.99
C GLY A 66 5.70 -11.47 8.82
N GLY A 67 5.16 -11.56 10.03
CA GLY A 67 5.27 -10.43 10.98
C GLY A 67 4.22 -9.35 10.82
N PHE A 68 3.09 -9.65 10.17
CA PHE A 68 1.91 -8.77 10.25
C PHE A 68 1.53 -8.54 11.71
N SER A 69 1.59 -7.30 12.16
CA SER A 69 1.32 -6.94 13.55
C SER A 69 0.87 -5.51 13.67
N ALA A 70 0.13 -5.21 14.74
CA ALA A 70 -0.20 -3.85 15.09
C ALA A 70 1.03 -3.11 15.61
N GLN A 71 1.22 -1.86 15.19
CA GLN A 71 2.30 -1.01 15.69
C GLN A 71 2.01 -0.60 17.14
N PRO A 72 2.98 -0.73 18.05
CA PRO A 72 2.79 -0.30 19.43
C PRO A 72 2.48 1.19 19.53
N GLY A 73 1.37 1.52 20.20
CA GLY A 73 0.96 2.92 20.41
C GLY A 73 0.17 3.55 19.26
N ASP A 74 -0.07 2.82 18.16
CA ASP A 74 -0.95 3.28 17.10
C ASP A 74 -2.39 3.41 17.62
N PRO A 75 -3.01 4.60 17.51
CA PRO A 75 -4.41 4.79 17.89
C PRO A 75 -5.39 4.07 16.97
N VAL A 76 -4.96 3.62 15.79
CA VAL A 76 -5.75 2.89 14.78
C VAL A 76 -4.99 1.64 14.35
N PRO A 77 -4.77 0.69 15.27
CA PRO A 77 -3.87 -0.42 15.02
C PRO A 77 -4.36 -1.30 13.87
N GLY A 78 -3.47 -1.54 12.91
CA GLY A 78 -3.65 -2.45 11.78
C GLY A 78 -2.73 -3.66 11.88
N HIS A 79 -3.16 -4.84 11.42
CA HIS A 79 -2.23 -5.94 11.16
C HIS A 79 -1.50 -5.66 9.86
N GLU A 80 -0.34 -5.05 9.97
CA GLU A 80 0.41 -4.51 8.84
C GLU A 80 1.87 -4.97 8.82
N ILE A 81 2.48 -4.89 7.65
CA ILE A 81 3.91 -5.06 7.44
C ILE A 81 4.43 -3.95 6.52
N SER A 82 5.46 -3.22 6.94
CA SER A 82 6.09 -2.19 6.11
C SER A 82 6.79 -2.82 4.90
N LEU A 83 6.65 -2.18 3.74
CA LEU A 83 7.31 -2.59 2.51
C LEU A 83 8.84 -2.54 2.65
N ALA A 84 9.37 -1.60 3.43
CA ALA A 84 10.79 -1.49 3.72
C ALA A 84 11.35 -2.69 4.50
N LEU A 85 10.51 -3.35 5.33
CA LEU A 85 10.89 -4.60 6.01
C LEU A 85 10.88 -5.80 5.07
N ILE A 86 10.02 -5.79 4.04
CA ILE A 86 9.99 -6.84 3.01
C ILE A 86 11.21 -6.68 2.10
N SER A 87 11.41 -5.47 1.55
CA SER A 87 12.56 -5.12 0.69
C SER A 87 12.76 -3.60 0.67
N PRO A 88 13.89 -3.09 1.21
CA PRO A 88 14.24 -1.67 1.11
C PRO A 88 14.32 -1.18 -0.35
N ARG A 89 14.87 -2.00 -1.26
CA ARG A 89 14.96 -1.66 -2.69
C ARG A 89 13.59 -1.54 -3.35
N LEU A 90 12.64 -2.38 -2.94
CA LEU A 90 11.27 -2.29 -3.43
C LEU A 90 10.59 -1.01 -2.91
N PHE A 91 10.82 -0.64 -1.66
CA PHE A 91 10.34 0.62 -1.11
C PHE A 91 10.88 1.82 -1.90
N GLU A 92 12.19 1.86 -2.18
CA GLU A 92 12.83 2.91 -2.99
C GLU A 92 12.23 2.98 -4.41
N ALA A 93 12.05 1.82 -5.06
CA ALA A 93 11.46 1.77 -6.39
C ALA A 93 9.99 2.26 -6.42
N VAL A 94 9.20 1.94 -5.39
CA VAL A 94 7.83 2.46 -5.24
C VAL A 94 7.86 3.97 -5.01
N GLN A 95 8.75 4.47 -4.16
CA GLN A 95 8.88 5.90 -3.89
C GLN A 95 9.22 6.69 -5.16
N ASP A 96 10.17 6.19 -5.97
CA ASP A 96 10.56 6.80 -7.24
C ASP A 96 9.40 6.78 -8.25
N ASP A 97 8.70 5.65 -8.40
CA ASP A 97 7.54 5.53 -9.28
C ASP A 97 6.41 6.47 -8.88
N MET A 98 6.09 6.53 -7.59
CA MET A 98 5.06 7.46 -7.08
C MET A 98 5.42 8.91 -7.38
N GLY A 99 6.69 9.30 -7.16
CA GLY A 99 7.14 10.67 -7.42
C GLY A 99 7.18 11.03 -8.90
N MET A 100 7.61 10.11 -9.76
CA MET A 100 7.79 10.37 -11.20
C MET A 100 6.48 10.22 -12.00
N ARG A 101 5.63 9.27 -11.67
CA ARG A 101 4.47 8.89 -12.47
C ARG A 101 3.13 9.32 -11.85
N ILE A 102 2.96 9.12 -10.55
CA ILE A 102 1.66 9.35 -9.88
C ILE A 102 1.52 10.80 -9.44
N TRP A 103 2.53 11.33 -8.75
CA TRP A 103 2.46 12.67 -8.18
C TRP A 103 2.17 13.79 -9.19
N PRO A 104 2.80 13.84 -10.38
CA PRO A 104 2.48 14.86 -11.38
C PRO A 104 1.03 14.83 -11.87
N GLN A 105 0.38 13.67 -11.84
CA GLN A 105 -1.04 13.55 -12.18
C GLN A 105 -1.93 14.07 -11.05
N LEU A 106 -1.58 13.79 -9.78
CA LEU A 106 -2.28 14.33 -8.60
C LEU A 106 -2.18 15.85 -8.53
N GLN A 107 -1.03 16.43 -8.88
CA GLN A 107 -0.84 17.90 -8.94
C GLN A 107 -1.76 18.60 -9.94
N GLN A 108 -2.24 17.92 -10.97
CA GLN A 108 -3.23 18.48 -11.89
C GLN A 108 -4.58 18.76 -11.21
N HIS A 109 -4.89 17.99 -10.15
CA HIS A 109 -6.11 18.14 -9.35
C HIS A 109 -5.88 18.94 -8.08
N TRP A 110 -4.69 18.85 -7.49
CA TRP A 110 -4.28 19.56 -6.28
C TRP A 110 -3.00 20.37 -6.53
N PRO A 111 -3.08 21.55 -7.19
CA PRO A 111 -1.89 22.28 -7.67
C PRO A 111 -0.95 22.77 -6.57
N LEU A 112 -1.39 22.76 -5.32
CA LEU A 112 -0.62 23.29 -4.19
C LEU A 112 0.10 22.19 -3.38
N ILE A 113 0.06 20.93 -3.83
CA ILE A 113 0.83 19.87 -3.19
C ILE A 113 2.23 19.80 -3.77
N ASP A 114 3.23 19.60 -2.90
CA ASP A 114 4.63 19.37 -3.29
C ASP A 114 5.07 17.97 -2.88
N TYR A 115 5.86 17.30 -3.73
CA TYR A 115 6.39 15.98 -3.41
C TYR A 115 7.56 16.07 -2.47
N HIS A 116 7.42 15.55 -1.27
CA HIS A 116 8.47 15.49 -0.25
C HIS A 116 8.97 14.05 0.00
N GLY A 117 8.43 13.08 -0.70
CA GLY A 117 8.70 11.66 -0.51
C GLY A 117 7.52 10.90 0.08
N ILE A 118 7.80 9.70 0.51
CA ILE A 118 6.83 8.81 1.16
C ILE A 118 7.29 8.58 2.59
N ASN A 119 6.40 8.82 3.55
CA ASN A 119 6.65 8.54 4.96
C ASN A 119 6.64 7.04 5.24
N ASP A 120 5.65 6.31 4.73
CA ASP A 120 5.55 4.85 4.85
C ASP A 120 4.72 4.22 3.72
N VAL A 121 5.07 2.98 3.40
CA VAL A 121 4.32 2.08 2.53
C VAL A 121 4.19 0.75 3.27
N PHE A 122 2.95 0.32 3.52
CA PHE A 122 2.71 -0.90 4.26
C PHE A 122 1.51 -1.68 3.71
N ILE A 123 1.54 -3.00 3.91
CA ILE A 123 0.46 -3.89 3.52
C ILE A 123 -0.34 -4.24 4.75
N ILE A 124 -1.67 -4.04 4.71
CA ILE A 124 -2.60 -4.44 5.76
C ILE A 124 -3.29 -5.73 5.32
N LYS A 125 -3.40 -6.67 6.28
CA LYS A 125 -4.12 -7.93 6.13
C LYS A 125 -5.39 -7.92 6.97
N TYR A 126 -6.52 -8.27 6.34
CA TYR A 126 -7.80 -8.48 7.03
C TYR A 126 -8.23 -9.91 6.86
N GLU A 127 -8.57 -10.56 7.98
CA GLU A 127 -9.05 -11.94 8.01
C GLU A 127 -9.90 -12.23 9.25
N LYS A 128 -10.80 -13.21 9.15
CA LYS A 128 -11.61 -13.67 10.29
C LYS A 128 -10.75 -14.25 11.39
N GLY A 129 -11.00 -13.81 12.63
CA GLY A 129 -10.22 -14.23 13.79
C GLY A 129 -8.88 -13.51 13.95
N GLY A 130 -8.53 -12.64 13.00
CA GLY A 130 -7.42 -11.71 13.08
C GLY A 130 -7.94 -10.28 13.13
N GLN A 131 -7.44 -9.40 12.24
CA GLN A 131 -8.03 -8.09 12.03
C GLN A 131 -9.24 -8.21 11.11
N GLU A 132 -10.42 -7.94 11.62
CA GLU A 132 -11.66 -8.09 10.86
C GLU A 132 -12.12 -6.77 10.21
N GLU A 133 -11.81 -5.63 10.82
CA GLU A 133 -12.21 -4.29 10.37
C GLU A 133 -11.16 -3.24 10.77
N LEU A 134 -11.31 -2.02 10.27
CA LEU A 134 -10.56 -0.86 10.74
C LEU A 134 -11.55 0.29 10.96
N ARG A 135 -11.59 0.82 12.20
CA ARG A 135 -12.50 1.91 12.56
C ARG A 135 -12.28 3.14 11.69
N GLN A 136 -13.29 4.00 11.61
CA GLN A 136 -13.17 5.30 10.96
C GLN A 136 -12.07 6.14 11.62
N HIS A 137 -11.18 6.71 10.78
CA HIS A 137 -10.03 7.53 11.18
C HIS A 137 -9.65 8.51 10.09
N HIS A 138 -8.65 9.32 10.36
CA HIS A 138 -7.96 10.17 9.40
C HIS A 138 -6.49 9.79 9.40
N ASP A 139 -5.86 9.85 8.25
CA ASP A 139 -4.41 9.69 8.14
C ASP A 139 -3.69 10.99 8.45
N VAL A 140 -2.47 10.89 8.95
CA VAL A 140 -1.55 12.02 9.17
C VAL A 140 -0.52 12.03 8.05
N ALA A 141 -0.98 12.41 6.85
CA ALA A 141 -0.17 12.51 5.64
C ALA A 141 -0.63 13.73 4.82
N GLN A 142 0.12 14.14 3.81
CA GLN A 142 -0.34 15.17 2.86
C GLN A 142 -1.42 14.60 1.95
N VAL A 143 -1.12 13.47 1.35
CA VAL A 143 -2.02 12.65 0.54
C VAL A 143 -1.86 11.22 1.02
N SER A 144 -2.94 10.47 1.07
CA SER A 144 -2.93 9.03 1.24
C SER A 144 -3.34 8.33 -0.05
N ALA A 145 -2.80 7.15 -0.28
CA ALA A 145 -3.26 6.28 -1.34
C ALA A 145 -3.35 4.84 -0.86
N SER A 146 -4.24 4.07 -1.49
CA SER A 146 -4.37 2.64 -1.25
C SER A 146 -4.42 1.89 -2.57
N VAL A 147 -3.67 0.79 -2.67
CA VAL A 147 -3.73 -0.12 -3.81
C VAL A 147 -4.46 -1.39 -3.42
N LYS A 148 -5.49 -1.75 -4.18
CA LYS A 148 -6.23 -3.02 -4.00
C LYS A 148 -5.39 -4.17 -4.50
N LEU A 149 -4.92 -5.05 -3.61
CA LEU A 149 -4.00 -6.14 -3.97
C LEU A 149 -4.70 -7.43 -4.38
N ASN A 150 -5.93 -7.68 -3.90
CA ASN A 150 -6.75 -8.83 -4.29
C ASN A 150 -8.24 -8.51 -4.21
N ASP A 151 -9.08 -9.46 -4.66
CA ASP A 151 -10.54 -9.37 -4.64
C ASP A 151 -11.22 -10.68 -4.19
N THR A 152 -10.44 -11.64 -3.68
CA THR A 152 -10.92 -12.96 -3.22
C THR A 152 -11.43 -12.93 -1.77
N TYR A 153 -12.26 -11.93 -1.44
CA TYR A 153 -12.84 -11.72 -0.13
C TYR A 153 -14.21 -11.05 -0.22
N GLU A 154 -14.98 -11.09 0.86
CA GLU A 154 -16.24 -10.36 1.01
C GLU A 154 -16.19 -9.47 2.26
N GLY A 155 -16.83 -8.30 2.20
CA GLY A 155 -16.69 -7.27 3.22
C GLY A 155 -15.36 -6.53 3.12
N ALA A 156 -14.83 -6.07 4.23
CA ALA A 156 -13.56 -5.33 4.33
C ALA A 156 -13.42 -4.21 3.27
N LEU A 157 -14.50 -3.52 2.94
CA LEU A 157 -14.50 -2.44 1.96
C LEU A 157 -13.82 -1.20 2.53
N LEU A 158 -12.93 -0.59 1.77
CA LEU A 158 -12.44 0.75 2.08
C LEU A 158 -13.62 1.72 1.86
N ASP A 159 -14.06 2.34 2.96
CA ASP A 159 -15.31 3.10 3.05
C ASP A 159 -15.04 4.56 3.41
N PHE A 160 -15.58 5.47 2.60
CA PHE A 160 -15.55 6.93 2.77
C PHE A 160 -16.96 7.46 2.96
N PRO A 161 -17.50 7.49 4.19
CA PRO A 161 -18.90 7.85 4.44
C PRO A 161 -19.26 9.27 3.97
N ARG A 162 -18.34 10.23 4.11
CA ARG A 162 -18.58 11.62 3.69
C ARG A 162 -18.70 11.77 2.18
N GLN A 163 -17.98 10.94 1.42
CA GLN A 163 -17.99 10.93 -0.03
C GLN A 163 -19.04 9.95 -0.60
N ASN A 164 -19.73 9.19 0.28
CA ASN A 164 -20.65 8.12 -0.11
C ASN A 164 -20.01 7.16 -1.12
N PHE A 165 -18.79 6.71 -0.82
CA PHE A 165 -17.96 5.90 -1.73
C PHE A 165 -17.36 4.70 -1.01
N THR A 166 -17.32 3.57 -1.73
CA THR A 166 -16.53 2.39 -1.35
C THR A 166 -15.72 1.90 -2.55
N ASN A 167 -14.61 1.21 -2.29
CA ASN A 167 -13.74 0.69 -3.34
C ASN A 167 -14.22 -0.61 -4.00
N THR A 168 -15.49 -0.97 -3.84
CA THR A 168 -16.06 -2.25 -4.34
C THR A 168 -15.81 -2.46 -5.83
N GLN A 169 -16.01 -1.43 -6.65
CA GLN A 169 -15.93 -1.49 -8.11
C GLN A 169 -14.51 -1.35 -8.66
N LEU A 170 -13.53 -1.04 -7.82
CA LEU A 170 -12.16 -0.88 -8.29
C LEU A 170 -11.52 -2.24 -8.57
N PRO A 171 -10.90 -2.44 -9.75
CA PRO A 171 -10.18 -3.67 -10.09
C PRO A 171 -8.93 -3.87 -9.19
N VAL A 172 -8.42 -5.09 -9.15
CA VAL A 172 -7.11 -5.39 -8.55
C VAL A 172 -6.02 -4.60 -9.26
N GLY A 173 -5.10 -4.04 -8.48
CA GLY A 173 -4.03 -3.16 -8.96
C GLY A 173 -4.42 -1.70 -9.12
N SER A 174 -5.68 -1.33 -8.85
CA SER A 174 -6.06 0.09 -8.82
C SER A 174 -5.52 0.78 -7.59
N LEU A 175 -4.93 1.96 -7.80
CA LEU A 175 -4.63 2.93 -6.78
C LEU A 175 -5.85 3.85 -6.60
N LEU A 176 -6.21 4.14 -5.35
CA LEU A 176 -7.15 5.18 -4.95
C LEU A 176 -6.40 6.19 -4.09
N ALA A 177 -6.45 7.48 -4.45
CA ALA A 177 -5.78 8.56 -3.73
C ALA A 177 -6.79 9.59 -3.20
N TRP A 178 -6.49 10.18 -2.04
CA TRP A 178 -7.31 11.19 -1.38
C TRP A 178 -6.47 12.16 -0.54
N PRO A 179 -6.96 13.41 -0.33
CA PRO A 179 -6.36 14.29 0.66
C PRO A 179 -6.51 13.66 2.05
N SER A 180 -5.45 13.67 2.81
CA SER A 180 -5.45 13.13 4.17
C SER A 180 -6.04 14.12 5.18
N LEU A 181 -5.85 13.87 6.46
CA LEU A 181 -6.36 14.68 7.57
C LEU A 181 -7.89 14.68 7.64
N VAL A 182 -8.48 15.77 8.10
CA VAL A 182 -9.89 15.84 8.54
C VAL A 182 -10.93 15.76 7.42
N THR A 183 -10.54 15.86 6.16
CA THR A 183 -11.50 15.94 5.05
C THR A 183 -12.02 14.59 4.58
N HIS A 184 -11.22 13.54 4.72
CA HIS A 184 -11.52 12.20 4.20
C HIS A 184 -11.42 11.15 5.30
N PRO A 185 -12.34 11.17 6.32
CA PRO A 185 -12.44 10.08 7.27
C PRO A 185 -12.83 8.80 6.54
N HIS A 186 -12.10 7.74 6.80
CA HIS A 186 -12.31 6.45 6.15
C HIS A 186 -12.01 5.30 7.11
N GLY A 187 -12.40 4.10 6.72
CA GLY A 187 -12.17 2.88 7.47
C GLY A 187 -12.31 1.65 6.60
N SER A 188 -12.24 0.48 7.19
CA SER A 188 -12.52 -0.77 6.52
C SER A 188 -13.71 -1.44 7.18
N THR A 189 -14.77 -1.74 6.41
CA THR A 189 -15.94 -2.47 6.93
C THR A 189 -15.53 -3.88 7.36
N PRO A 190 -16.32 -4.57 8.21
CA PRO A 190 -15.98 -5.92 8.64
C PRO A 190 -15.82 -6.89 7.47
N ILE A 191 -14.78 -7.74 7.52
CA ILE A 191 -14.62 -8.85 6.58
C ILE A 191 -15.60 -9.96 6.91
N THR A 192 -16.26 -10.51 5.90
CA THR A 192 -17.23 -11.59 6.09
C THR A 192 -16.71 -12.95 5.62
N SER A 193 -15.86 -12.97 4.58
CA SER A 193 -15.16 -14.18 4.12
C SER A 193 -13.87 -13.85 3.38
N GLY A 194 -12.99 -14.84 3.26
CA GLY A 194 -11.70 -14.72 2.56
C GLY A 194 -10.64 -13.96 3.36
N VAL A 195 -9.61 -13.50 2.65
CA VAL A 195 -8.53 -12.67 3.20
C VAL A 195 -8.30 -11.50 2.26
N LYS A 196 -8.35 -10.27 2.80
CA LYS A 196 -8.05 -9.05 2.04
C LYS A 196 -6.63 -8.60 2.31
N TYR A 197 -5.96 -8.17 1.25
CA TYR A 197 -4.72 -7.41 1.30
C TYR A 197 -4.91 -6.07 0.59
N SER A 198 -4.48 -5.00 1.23
CA SER A 198 -4.37 -3.68 0.62
C SER A 198 -3.04 -3.07 0.98
N LEU A 199 -2.41 -2.36 0.04
CA LEU A 199 -1.22 -1.59 0.32
C LEU A 199 -1.64 -0.14 0.55
N THR A 200 -1.11 0.47 1.59
CA THR A 200 -1.32 1.89 1.93
C THR A 200 -0.03 2.65 1.71
N ILE A 201 -0.13 3.87 1.18
CA ILE A 201 0.97 4.79 0.94
C ILE A 201 0.63 6.10 1.63
N TRP A 202 1.52 6.57 2.51
CA TRP A 202 1.42 7.87 3.15
C TRP A 202 2.49 8.79 2.59
N PHE A 203 2.05 9.79 1.81
CA PHE A 203 2.93 10.81 1.29
C PHE A 203 3.30 11.84 2.37
N GLU A 204 4.59 12.19 2.41
CA GLU A 204 5.16 13.00 3.47
C GLU A 204 4.53 14.40 3.54
N LEU A 205 4.33 14.90 4.75
CA LEU A 205 3.89 16.28 4.97
C LEU A 205 5.05 17.26 4.70
N PRO A 206 4.78 18.46 4.17
CA PRO A 206 5.80 19.47 3.88
C PRO A 206 6.34 20.14 5.16
N ILE A 207 6.36 19.45 6.29
CA ILE A 207 6.74 20.02 7.58
C ILE A 207 8.07 19.39 8.01
N SER A 208 9.16 20.11 7.80
CA SER A 208 10.33 19.92 8.62
C SER A 208 10.03 20.53 9.98
N LEU A 209 9.62 19.72 10.95
CA LEU A 209 9.68 20.11 12.36
C LEU A 209 11.16 20.12 12.74
N SER A 210 11.78 21.30 12.58
CA SER A 210 13.14 21.58 13.09
C SER A 210 13.10 21.75 14.59
#